data_16cd16858e40fe59e24bfa3c7a00b359
#
_entry.id   16cd16858e40fe59e24bfa3c7a00b359
#
_cell.length_a   1.000
_cell.length_b   1.000
_cell.length_c   1.000
_cell.angle_alpha   90.00
_cell.angle_beta   90.00
_cell.angle_gamma   90.00
#
_symmetry.space_group_name_H-M   'P 1'
#
loop_
_entity.id
_entity.type
_entity.pdbx_description
1 polymer ?
#
loop_
_entity_poly.entity_id
_entity_poly.type
_entity_poly.pdbx_seq_one_letter_code
_entity_poly.pdbx_strand_id
1 'polypeptide(L)'
;MALAAAMYISPCPTKFSRSSISFAPHFSCSRLENRVKVRCISSSVDPSKSTAVTEKPLISTKSGNWRWRFQGTTININYEEHKEENSANEKRILMIPTISDVSTVEEWRVVAKDIVARKGNVKWRAIIVDWPGLGDSERPLLNYNADVMENFLTQIVNATDSPLRNSVDEDLVIVGGGHAATIALCAAGKGQIKPSAIAAVAPTWSGPLPIVFGRSSEMESRYGLLRGTLRAPAVGWMMYNVLVSNEKAIESQYKSHVYADPDNVTPNVVKSRYALTKRKGARYVPAAFLTGLLDPVKTRDEFLDLFAKLDGKIPILVVSTKNAPKRSKAEIAALEGAKGVTKFVEVPGALLPQEEYPLTVAEELSQFLQSISVPTRDVRQ
;
A
#
# COMPACT_ATOMS: atom_id res chain seq x y z
N MET A 1 -12.53 2.59 -1.99
CA MET A 1 -12.77 2.73 -0.53
C MET A 1 -13.85 3.78 -0.20
N ALA A 2 -13.84 5.01 -0.71
CA ALA A 2 -14.85 6.04 -0.43
C ALA A 2 -16.29 5.59 -0.76
N LEU A 3 -16.49 4.85 -1.85
CA LEU A 3 -17.80 4.29 -2.20
C LEU A 3 -18.25 3.21 -1.20
N ALA A 4 -17.33 2.44 -0.64
CA ALA A 4 -17.64 1.43 0.37
C ALA A 4 -18.02 2.07 1.72
N ALA A 5 -17.34 3.15 2.11
CA ALA A 5 -17.64 3.89 3.35
C ALA A 5 -19.01 4.56 3.30
N ALA A 6 -19.42 5.11 2.15
CA ALA A 6 -20.76 5.69 1.97
C ALA A 6 -21.91 4.67 2.15
N MET A 7 -21.63 3.37 1.94
CA MET A 7 -22.60 2.28 2.16
C MET A 7 -22.53 1.66 3.56
N TYR A 8 -21.52 2.05 4.37
CA TYR A 8 -21.32 1.56 5.75
C TYR A 8 -22.09 2.35 6.81
N ILE A 9 -22.96 3.30 6.45
CA ILE A 9 -23.80 4.00 7.41
C ILE A 9 -24.87 3.00 7.89
N SER A 10 -24.54 2.20 8.89
CA SER A 10 -25.51 1.49 9.71
C SER A 10 -26.37 2.53 10.44
N PRO A 11 -27.70 2.39 10.46
CA PRO A 11 -28.52 3.24 11.29
C PRO A 11 -28.18 2.96 12.77
N CYS A 12 -27.56 3.94 13.39
CA CYS A 12 -27.41 3.95 14.85
C CYS A 12 -28.82 4.07 15.45
N PRO A 13 -29.25 3.21 16.37
CA PRO A 13 -30.55 3.38 17.03
C PRO A 13 -30.48 4.64 17.90
N THR A 14 -31.15 5.70 17.45
CA THR A 14 -31.33 6.92 18.21
C THR A 14 -32.20 6.65 19.43
N LYS A 15 -31.58 6.52 20.60
CA LYS A 15 -32.30 6.78 21.86
C LYS A 15 -32.38 8.29 22.06
N PHE A 16 -33.56 8.83 21.78
CA PHE A 16 -33.92 10.18 22.22
C PHE A 16 -33.92 10.21 23.74
N SER A 17 -33.00 11.00 24.33
CA SER A 17 -33.13 11.51 25.67
C SER A 17 -33.13 13.01 25.58
N ARG A 18 -34.28 13.61 25.92
CA ARG A 18 -34.43 15.06 26.15
C ARG A 18 -33.76 15.42 27.48
N SER A 19 -32.85 16.38 27.44
CA SER A 19 -32.66 17.26 28.61
C SER A 19 -32.11 18.63 28.17
N SER A 20 -32.92 19.57 28.40
CA SER A 20 -32.91 20.98 28.68
C SER A 20 -31.59 21.75 28.66
N ILE A 21 -31.72 22.85 27.98
CA ILE A 21 -30.88 24.02 27.78
C ILE A 21 -30.66 24.75 29.15
N SER A 22 -29.41 25.14 29.37
CA SER A 22 -29.12 26.28 30.27
C SER A 22 -27.97 27.11 29.67
N PHE A 23 -28.27 28.37 29.42
CA PHE A 23 -27.37 29.46 29.01
C PHE A 23 -26.70 30.06 30.23
N ALA A 24 -25.44 30.42 30.13
CA ALA A 24 -24.95 31.79 30.37
C ALA A 24 -23.41 31.86 30.44
N PRO A 25 -22.85 33.01 30.11
CA PRO A 25 -21.46 33.20 29.74
C PRO A 25 -20.61 33.77 30.88
N HIS A 26 -19.29 33.70 30.78
CA HIS A 26 -18.41 34.81 31.15
C HIS A 26 -16.93 34.56 30.84
N PHE A 27 -16.40 35.45 30.04
CA PHE A 27 -15.07 36.08 30.04
C PHE A 27 -14.04 35.61 31.07
N SER A 28 -12.84 35.30 30.66
CA SER A 28 -11.68 36.11 31.06
C SER A 28 -10.44 35.80 30.21
N CYS A 29 -9.86 36.88 29.71
CA CYS A 29 -8.58 36.95 29.00
C CYS A 29 -7.47 37.00 30.09
N SER A 30 -6.45 36.15 29.99
CA SER A 30 -5.16 36.44 30.62
C SER A 30 -4.02 35.98 29.73
N ARG A 31 -3.41 36.98 29.16
CA ARG A 31 -2.15 36.99 28.42
C ARG A 31 -1.03 36.64 29.40
N LEU A 32 -0.29 35.55 29.12
CA LEU A 32 1.00 35.31 29.77
C LEU A 32 2.07 35.16 28.70
N GLU A 33 2.81 36.26 28.52
CA GLU A 33 4.07 36.27 27.77
C GLU A 33 5.16 35.56 28.60
N ASN A 34 5.62 34.39 28.15
CA ASN A 34 6.84 33.82 28.69
C ASN A 34 7.99 34.07 27.69
N ARG A 35 8.77 35.10 28.01
CA ARG A 35 10.08 35.33 27.40
C ARG A 35 11.04 34.22 27.83
N VAL A 36 11.41 33.35 26.94
CA VAL A 36 12.55 32.44 27.12
C VAL A 36 13.84 33.20 26.82
N LYS A 37 14.63 33.45 27.85
CA LYS A 37 16.01 33.95 27.72
C LYS A 37 16.91 32.80 27.23
N VAL A 38 17.35 32.88 25.98
CA VAL A 38 18.41 32.04 25.46
C VAL A 38 19.74 32.54 26.06
N ARG A 39 20.35 31.73 26.91
CA ARG A 39 21.73 31.95 27.40
C ARG A 39 22.67 31.27 26.41
N CYS A 40 23.42 32.06 25.66
CA CYS A 40 24.57 31.56 24.90
C CYS A 40 25.66 31.14 25.88
N ILE A 41 25.95 29.84 25.96
CA ILE A 41 27.13 29.32 26.62
C ILE A 41 28.15 29.07 25.50
N SER A 42 29.19 29.92 25.44
CA SER A 42 30.37 29.68 24.64
C SER A 42 31.24 28.65 25.36
N SER A 43 31.21 27.41 24.91
CA SER A 43 32.16 26.39 25.29
C SER A 43 33.25 26.30 24.22
N SER A 44 34.48 26.55 24.60
CA SER A 44 35.69 26.30 23.84
C SER A 44 35.78 24.81 23.49
N VAL A 45 35.75 24.49 22.20
CA VAL A 45 35.90 23.13 21.68
C VAL A 45 37.37 22.85 21.49
N ASP A 46 37.88 21.85 22.21
CA ASP A 46 39.20 21.24 22.03
C ASP A 46 39.27 20.49 20.69
N PRO A 47 40.28 20.74 19.81
CA PRO A 47 40.27 20.18 18.46
C PRO A 47 40.98 18.80 18.37
N SER A 48 40.66 17.85 19.24
CA SER A 48 41.25 16.51 19.18
C SER A 48 40.32 15.35 19.48
N LYS A 49 39.10 15.39 18.92
CA LYS A 49 38.27 14.16 18.70
C LYS A 49 37.64 14.22 17.33
N SER A 50 38.33 13.61 16.38
CA SER A 50 37.76 13.24 15.09
C SER A 50 36.62 12.23 15.35
N THR A 51 35.42 12.72 15.60
CA THR A 51 34.20 11.94 15.44
C THR A 51 34.03 11.74 13.95
N ALA A 52 34.21 10.51 13.49
CA ALA A 52 33.85 10.12 12.13
C ALA A 52 32.39 10.50 11.91
N VAL A 53 32.16 11.59 11.20
CA VAL A 53 30.84 11.97 10.67
C VAL A 53 30.52 10.88 9.65
N THR A 54 29.69 9.94 10.04
CA THR A 54 29.19 8.93 9.15
C THR A 54 28.26 9.63 8.18
N GLU A 55 28.79 10.03 7.01
CA GLU A 55 27.99 10.63 5.94
C GLU A 55 26.83 9.69 5.62
N LYS A 56 25.60 10.24 5.62
CA LYS A 56 24.43 9.52 5.13
C LYS A 56 24.65 9.23 3.65
N PRO A 57 24.35 8.00 3.18
CA PRO A 57 24.48 7.68 1.76
C PRO A 57 23.60 8.63 0.93
N LEU A 58 24.15 9.13 -0.17
CA LEU A 58 23.42 9.98 -1.10
C LEU A 58 22.47 9.09 -1.91
N ILE A 59 21.17 9.32 -1.77
CA ILE A 59 20.11 8.54 -2.43
C ILE A 59 19.69 9.27 -3.69
N SER A 60 19.85 8.62 -4.84
CA SER A 60 19.27 9.04 -6.11
C SER A 60 17.82 8.61 -6.19
N THR A 61 16.94 9.53 -6.59
CA THR A 61 15.53 9.26 -6.89
C THR A 61 15.26 9.61 -8.35
N LYS A 62 14.73 8.64 -9.12
CA LYS A 62 14.39 8.83 -10.52
C LYS A 62 12.95 8.40 -10.76
N SER A 63 12.15 9.26 -11.39
CA SER A 63 10.82 8.91 -11.88
C SER A 63 10.86 8.65 -13.37
N GLY A 64 10.03 7.73 -13.85
CA GLY A 64 9.97 7.36 -15.25
C GLY A 64 8.65 6.73 -15.65
N ASN A 65 8.53 6.43 -16.94
CA ASN A 65 7.39 5.72 -17.47
C ASN A 65 7.86 4.49 -18.24
N TRP A 66 7.21 3.34 -17.96
CA TRP A 66 7.38 2.10 -18.71
C TRP A 66 6.18 1.88 -19.63
N ARG A 67 6.41 1.39 -20.84
CA ARG A 67 5.36 1.17 -21.85
C ARG A 67 4.87 -0.28 -21.78
N TRP A 68 3.80 -0.50 -21.03
CA TRP A 68 3.14 -1.79 -20.98
C TRP A 68 2.25 -2.02 -22.21
N ARG A 69 2.45 -3.14 -22.90
CA ARG A 69 1.65 -3.52 -24.07
C ARG A 69 0.63 -4.58 -23.66
N PHE A 70 -0.64 -4.24 -23.77
CA PHE A 70 -1.73 -5.13 -23.42
C PHE A 70 -2.87 -5.03 -24.43
N GLN A 71 -3.28 -6.21 -25.03
CA GLN A 71 -4.38 -6.31 -26.01
C GLN A 71 -4.28 -5.26 -27.14
N GLY A 72 -3.10 -5.07 -27.71
CA GLY A 72 -2.86 -4.10 -28.79
C GLY A 72 -2.81 -2.63 -28.37
N THR A 73 -3.00 -2.34 -27.08
CA THR A 73 -2.88 -0.98 -26.51
C THR A 73 -1.55 -0.83 -25.78
N THR A 74 -0.87 0.29 -26.00
CA THR A 74 0.30 0.68 -25.20
C THR A 74 -0.16 1.60 -24.08
N ILE A 75 0.19 1.27 -22.85
CA ILE A 75 -0.22 1.98 -21.63
C ILE A 75 1.03 2.47 -20.92
N ASN A 76 1.12 3.77 -20.64
CA ASN A 76 2.24 4.34 -19.90
C ASN A 76 2.05 4.07 -18.40
N ILE A 77 3.01 3.38 -17.81
CA ILE A 77 3.03 3.00 -16.41
C ILE A 77 4.06 3.83 -15.68
N ASN A 78 3.62 4.59 -14.70
CA ASN A 78 4.48 5.40 -13.87
C ASN A 78 5.25 4.53 -12.87
N TYR A 79 6.54 4.84 -12.68
CA TYR A 79 7.37 4.24 -11.64
C TYR A 79 8.32 5.25 -11.01
N GLU A 80 8.75 4.97 -9.79
CA GLU A 80 9.76 5.72 -9.06
C GLU A 80 10.86 4.75 -8.60
N GLU A 81 12.12 5.11 -8.83
CA GLU A 81 13.30 4.33 -8.50
C GLU A 81 14.11 5.06 -7.43
N HIS A 82 14.50 4.34 -6.40
CA HIS A 82 15.40 4.79 -5.34
C HIS A 82 16.59 3.88 -5.26
N LYS A 83 17.80 4.45 -5.28
CA LYS A 83 19.05 3.71 -5.12
C LYS A 83 20.15 4.58 -4.51
N GLU A 84 21.17 3.97 -3.93
CA GLU A 84 22.37 4.67 -3.52
C GLU A 84 23.19 5.07 -4.76
N GLU A 85 23.70 6.30 -4.79
CA GLU A 85 24.55 6.75 -5.89
C GLU A 85 25.84 5.90 -5.92
N ASN A 86 26.30 5.57 -7.13
CA ASN A 86 27.54 4.81 -7.39
C ASN A 86 27.56 3.39 -6.79
N SER A 87 26.42 2.81 -6.44
CA SER A 87 26.34 1.42 -6.01
C SER A 87 26.40 0.46 -7.21
N ALA A 88 27.26 -0.56 -7.10
CA ALA A 88 27.30 -1.70 -8.02
C ALA A 88 26.77 -2.94 -7.30
N ASN A 89 26.16 -3.89 -8.05
CA ASN A 89 25.62 -5.15 -7.53
C ASN A 89 24.49 -4.97 -6.49
N GLU A 90 23.47 -4.23 -6.86
CA GLU A 90 22.27 -4.00 -6.06
C GLU A 90 21.29 -5.15 -6.21
N LYS A 91 20.71 -5.63 -5.09
CA LYS A 91 19.50 -6.44 -5.09
C LYS A 91 18.26 -5.57 -5.29
N ARG A 92 17.22 -6.12 -5.91
CA ARG A 92 16.03 -5.36 -6.28
C ARG A 92 14.87 -5.60 -5.35
N ILE A 93 14.13 -4.52 -5.07
CA ILE A 93 12.85 -4.59 -4.39
C ILE A 93 11.81 -3.95 -5.31
N LEU A 94 10.79 -4.70 -5.70
CA LEU A 94 9.59 -4.17 -6.34
C LEU A 94 8.56 -3.89 -5.25
N MET A 95 8.19 -2.63 -5.08
CA MET A 95 7.14 -2.20 -4.16
C MET A 95 5.89 -1.83 -4.94
N ILE A 96 4.76 -2.45 -4.59
CA ILE A 96 3.50 -2.28 -5.32
C ILE A 96 2.45 -1.71 -4.37
N PRO A 97 1.92 -0.50 -4.68
CA PRO A 97 0.86 0.13 -3.90
C PRO A 97 -0.39 -0.75 -3.79
N THR A 98 -1.20 -0.49 -2.79
CA THR A 98 -2.52 -1.12 -2.65
C THR A 98 -3.39 -0.83 -3.88
N ILE A 99 -4.47 -1.59 -4.05
CA ILE A 99 -5.46 -1.28 -5.09
C ILE A 99 -6.61 -0.50 -4.45
N SER A 100 -6.67 0.79 -4.75
CA SER A 100 -7.75 1.69 -4.31
C SER A 100 -7.90 2.87 -5.28
N ASP A 101 -8.90 3.70 -5.06
CA ASP A 101 -9.16 4.93 -5.83
C ASP A 101 -8.08 6.01 -5.67
N VAL A 102 -7.28 5.89 -4.61
CA VAL A 102 -6.26 6.87 -4.22
C VAL A 102 -4.85 6.27 -4.14
N SER A 103 -4.66 5.05 -4.61
CA SER A 103 -3.35 4.37 -4.66
C SER A 103 -2.35 5.10 -5.54
N THR A 104 -1.10 5.16 -5.09
CA THR A 104 0.02 5.76 -5.82
C THR A 104 1.36 5.36 -5.22
N VAL A 105 2.44 5.58 -5.96
CA VAL A 105 3.84 5.38 -5.52
C VAL A 105 4.14 6.07 -4.17
N GLU A 106 3.39 7.10 -3.79
CA GLU A 106 3.59 7.80 -2.51
C GLU A 106 3.44 6.89 -1.29
N GLU A 107 2.62 5.84 -1.38
CA GLU A 107 2.43 4.87 -0.28
C GLU A 107 3.74 4.26 0.20
N TRP A 108 4.70 4.05 -0.71
CA TRP A 108 5.95 3.36 -0.44
C TRP A 108 7.19 4.26 -0.44
N ARG A 109 7.08 5.51 -0.85
CA ARG A 109 8.23 6.40 -1.08
C ARG A 109 9.14 6.55 0.14
N VAL A 110 8.58 6.72 1.33
CA VAL A 110 9.36 6.88 2.56
C VAL A 110 10.01 5.56 2.96
N VAL A 111 9.29 4.45 2.85
CA VAL A 111 9.81 3.10 3.13
C VAL A 111 10.97 2.77 2.19
N ALA A 112 10.82 3.02 0.89
CA ALA A 112 11.85 2.78 -0.11
C ALA A 112 13.13 3.56 0.18
N LYS A 113 13.01 4.86 0.47
CA LYS A 113 14.13 5.73 0.83
C LYS A 113 14.84 5.24 2.09
N ASP A 114 14.10 4.85 3.12
CA ASP A 114 14.68 4.37 4.36
C ASP A 114 15.46 3.07 4.16
N ILE A 115 14.87 2.09 3.44
CA ILE A 115 15.54 0.81 3.16
C ILE A 115 16.83 1.02 2.38
N VAL A 116 16.80 1.86 1.34
CA VAL A 116 17.99 2.16 0.51
C VAL A 116 19.07 2.90 1.31
N ALA A 117 18.68 3.77 2.26
CA ALA A 117 19.62 4.52 3.09
C ALA A 117 20.31 3.67 4.16
N ARG A 118 19.79 2.48 4.47
CA ARG A 118 20.33 1.65 5.54
C ARG A 118 21.67 1.05 5.17
N LYS A 119 22.63 1.15 6.08
CA LYS A 119 23.93 0.49 5.95
C LYS A 119 23.75 -1.01 6.18
N GLY A 120 24.24 -1.81 5.25
CA GLY A 120 24.19 -3.28 5.34
C GLY A 120 25.14 -3.92 4.34
N ASN A 121 25.30 -5.25 4.43
CA ASN A 121 26.13 -6.04 3.51
C ASN A 121 25.53 -6.12 2.08
N VAL A 122 24.25 -5.81 1.94
CA VAL A 122 23.52 -5.82 0.69
C VAL A 122 23.05 -4.41 0.38
N LYS A 123 23.30 -3.95 -0.84
CA LYS A 123 22.75 -2.71 -1.36
C LYS A 123 21.44 -3.00 -2.06
N TRP A 124 20.46 -2.17 -1.80
CA TRP A 124 19.11 -2.33 -2.34
C TRP A 124 18.77 -1.21 -3.33
N ARG A 125 18.12 -1.62 -4.42
CA ARG A 125 17.48 -0.74 -5.38
C ARG A 125 15.97 -0.96 -5.28
N ALA A 126 15.24 0.04 -4.84
CA ALA A 126 13.79 -0.03 -4.67
C ALA A 126 13.08 0.62 -5.86
N ILE A 127 12.19 -0.10 -6.50
CA ILE A 127 11.34 0.38 -7.59
C ILE A 127 9.89 0.31 -7.12
N ILE A 128 9.21 1.45 -7.13
CA ILE A 128 7.79 1.55 -6.81
C ILE A 128 7.04 1.75 -8.13
N VAL A 129 5.96 1.01 -8.37
CA VAL A 129 5.25 1.03 -9.65
C VAL A 129 3.76 1.21 -9.45
N ASP A 130 3.17 2.22 -10.09
CA ASP A 130 1.72 2.39 -10.11
C ASP A 130 1.05 1.32 -10.97
N TRP A 131 -0.08 0.82 -10.50
CA TRP A 131 -0.92 -0.08 -11.28
C TRP A 131 -1.46 0.59 -12.55
N PRO A 132 -1.72 -0.15 -13.64
CA PRO A 132 -2.47 0.38 -14.78
C PRO A 132 -3.85 0.85 -14.30
N GLY A 133 -4.20 2.08 -14.65
CA GLY A 133 -5.46 2.69 -14.22
C GLY A 133 -5.45 3.38 -12.86
N LEU A 134 -4.33 3.36 -12.12
CA LEU A 134 -4.16 4.00 -10.81
C LEU A 134 -2.95 4.95 -10.77
N GLY A 135 -2.82 5.69 -9.69
CA GLY A 135 -1.71 6.60 -9.44
C GLY A 135 -1.48 7.59 -10.58
N ASP A 136 -0.25 7.68 -11.04
CA ASP A 136 0.17 8.49 -12.19
C ASP A 136 0.22 7.71 -13.51
N SER A 137 -0.09 6.40 -13.49
CA SER A 137 -0.23 5.57 -14.69
C SER A 137 -1.44 5.95 -15.54
N GLU A 138 -1.37 5.66 -16.84
CA GLU A 138 -2.52 5.83 -17.74
C GLU A 138 -3.71 4.98 -17.35
N ARG A 139 -4.91 5.50 -17.64
CA ARG A 139 -6.20 4.93 -17.22
C ARG A 139 -7.09 4.62 -18.42
N PRO A 140 -6.69 3.72 -19.33
CA PRO A 140 -7.51 3.35 -20.46
C PRO A 140 -8.80 2.66 -20.00
N LEU A 141 -9.81 2.69 -20.85
CA LEU A 141 -11.05 1.94 -20.64
C LEU A 141 -10.82 0.46 -20.93
N LEU A 142 -10.35 -0.27 -19.92
CA LEU A 142 -10.16 -1.73 -19.98
C LEU A 142 -11.18 -2.47 -19.12
N ASN A 143 -11.33 -3.77 -19.38
CA ASN A 143 -12.02 -4.68 -18.47
C ASN A 143 -11.10 -5.12 -17.34
N TYR A 144 -10.83 -4.20 -16.42
CA TYR A 144 -10.00 -4.49 -15.25
C TYR A 144 -10.59 -5.63 -14.43
N ASN A 145 -9.80 -6.70 -14.27
CA ASN A 145 -10.07 -7.86 -13.43
C ASN A 145 -8.76 -8.36 -12.82
N ALA A 146 -8.82 -9.39 -11.98
CA ALA A 146 -7.64 -9.97 -11.35
C ALA A 146 -6.59 -10.44 -12.36
N ASP A 147 -7.02 -11.06 -13.46
CA ASP A 147 -6.10 -11.59 -14.51
C ASP A 147 -5.33 -10.46 -15.21
N VAL A 148 -5.96 -9.31 -15.45
CA VAL A 148 -5.30 -8.13 -16.04
C VAL A 148 -4.20 -7.61 -15.12
N MET A 149 -4.48 -7.54 -13.82
CA MET A 149 -3.49 -7.07 -12.84
C MET A 149 -2.36 -8.09 -12.63
N GLU A 150 -2.67 -9.37 -12.60
CA GLU A 150 -1.69 -10.45 -12.53
C GLU A 150 -0.79 -10.49 -13.80
N ASN A 151 -1.39 -10.32 -14.97
CA ASN A 151 -0.65 -10.22 -16.23
C ASN A 151 0.30 -9.01 -16.24
N PHE A 152 -0.18 -7.86 -15.79
CA PHE A 152 0.66 -6.67 -15.63
C PHE A 152 1.87 -6.95 -14.73
N LEU A 153 1.63 -7.54 -13.54
CA LEU A 153 2.69 -7.86 -12.60
C LEU A 153 3.69 -8.86 -13.21
N THR A 154 3.19 -9.87 -13.89
CA THR A 154 4.03 -10.87 -14.56
C THR A 154 4.89 -10.24 -15.64
N GLN A 155 4.33 -9.32 -16.42
CA GLN A 155 5.07 -8.65 -17.48
C GLN A 155 6.12 -7.68 -16.95
N ILE A 156 5.82 -6.88 -15.93
CA ILE A 156 6.81 -5.95 -15.38
C ILE A 156 8.00 -6.68 -14.74
N VAL A 157 7.77 -7.86 -14.17
CA VAL A 157 8.84 -8.71 -13.62
C VAL A 157 9.70 -9.32 -14.73
N ASN A 158 9.08 -9.81 -15.82
CA ASN A 158 9.76 -10.63 -16.83
C ASN A 158 10.18 -9.85 -18.09
N ALA A 159 9.63 -8.67 -18.36
CA ALA A 159 9.90 -7.94 -19.60
C ALA A 159 11.34 -7.43 -19.66
N THR A 160 11.91 -7.51 -20.84
CA THR A 160 13.31 -7.13 -21.10
C THR A 160 13.55 -5.63 -21.08
N ASP A 161 12.52 -4.82 -21.27
CA ASP A 161 12.52 -3.36 -21.25
C ASP A 161 11.94 -2.78 -19.93
N SER A 162 11.67 -3.65 -18.95
CA SER A 162 11.14 -3.27 -17.64
C SER A 162 12.13 -2.43 -16.83
N PRO A 163 11.66 -1.49 -15.98
CA PRO A 163 12.50 -0.78 -15.04
C PRO A 163 13.20 -1.70 -14.04
N LEU A 164 12.74 -2.93 -13.88
CA LEU A 164 13.36 -3.95 -13.03
C LEU A 164 14.61 -4.58 -13.62
N ARG A 165 14.89 -4.36 -14.92
CA ARG A 165 16.04 -4.97 -15.59
C ARG A 165 17.35 -4.36 -15.11
N ASN A 166 18.40 -5.12 -15.04
CA ASN A 166 19.86 -4.87 -14.94
C ASN A 166 20.56 -5.66 -13.83
N SER A 167 20.03 -6.81 -13.43
CA SER A 167 20.75 -7.78 -12.61
C SER A 167 20.20 -9.21 -12.81
N VAL A 168 20.93 -10.19 -12.33
CA VAL A 168 20.57 -11.62 -12.41
C VAL A 168 19.20 -11.84 -11.77
N ASP A 169 18.34 -12.64 -12.40
CA ASP A 169 16.91 -12.82 -12.04
C ASP A 169 16.65 -13.33 -10.61
N GLU A 170 17.67 -13.79 -9.91
CA GLU A 170 17.54 -14.43 -8.61
C GLU A 170 17.40 -13.46 -7.41
N ASP A 171 17.55 -12.15 -7.62
CA ASP A 171 17.65 -11.16 -6.53
C ASP A 171 16.46 -10.18 -6.45
N LEU A 172 15.26 -10.61 -6.82
CA LEU A 172 14.06 -9.78 -6.74
C LEU A 172 13.22 -10.11 -5.50
N VAL A 173 13.01 -9.14 -4.62
CA VAL A 173 12.00 -9.21 -3.56
C VAL A 173 10.77 -8.41 -3.98
N ILE A 174 9.56 -8.95 -3.74
CA ILE A 174 8.31 -8.23 -3.99
C ILE A 174 7.68 -7.83 -2.67
N VAL A 175 7.34 -6.56 -2.54
CA VAL A 175 6.62 -5.99 -1.40
C VAL A 175 5.28 -5.46 -1.90
N GLY A 176 4.18 -5.97 -1.41
CA GLY A 176 2.84 -5.56 -1.83
C GLY A 176 1.94 -5.17 -0.66
N GLY A 177 1.16 -4.10 -0.84
CA GLY A 177 0.10 -3.70 0.09
C GLY A 177 -1.26 -4.28 -0.31
N GLY A 178 -2.07 -4.75 0.65
CA GLY A 178 -3.44 -5.18 0.40
C GLY A 178 -3.56 -6.25 -0.70
N HIS A 179 -4.41 -5.99 -1.70
CA HIS A 179 -4.61 -6.90 -2.85
C HIS A 179 -3.37 -7.10 -3.71
N ALA A 180 -2.45 -6.13 -3.76
CA ALA A 180 -1.21 -6.26 -4.50
C ALA A 180 -0.37 -7.44 -4.02
N ALA A 181 -0.31 -7.64 -2.70
CA ALA A 181 0.36 -8.80 -2.11
C ALA A 181 -0.28 -10.12 -2.55
N THR A 182 -1.61 -10.19 -2.53
CA THR A 182 -2.35 -11.41 -2.91
C THR A 182 -2.19 -11.73 -4.40
N ILE A 183 -2.17 -10.72 -5.27
CA ILE A 183 -1.88 -10.90 -6.69
C ILE A 183 -0.44 -11.41 -6.90
N ALA A 184 0.54 -10.89 -6.14
CA ALA A 184 1.92 -11.37 -6.20
C ALA A 184 2.05 -12.83 -5.76
N LEU A 185 1.36 -13.22 -4.69
CA LEU A 185 1.29 -14.60 -4.22
C LEU A 185 0.65 -15.54 -5.26
N CYS A 186 -0.43 -15.10 -5.93
CA CYS A 186 -1.06 -15.85 -7.01
C CYS A 186 -0.09 -16.06 -8.18
N ALA A 187 0.55 -15.02 -8.67
CA ALA A 187 1.50 -15.10 -9.79
C ALA A 187 2.70 -15.99 -9.45
N ALA A 188 3.23 -15.90 -8.22
CA ALA A 188 4.30 -16.76 -7.73
C ALA A 188 3.84 -18.22 -7.58
N GLY A 189 2.65 -18.45 -7.01
CA GLY A 189 2.06 -19.78 -6.84
C GLY A 189 1.76 -20.50 -8.15
N LYS A 190 1.50 -19.74 -9.23
CA LYS A 190 1.36 -20.24 -10.61
C LYS A 190 2.70 -20.42 -11.34
N GLY A 191 3.81 -20.00 -10.72
CA GLY A 191 5.15 -20.06 -11.33
C GLY A 191 5.38 -19.03 -12.45
N GLN A 192 4.52 -18.02 -12.56
CA GLN A 192 4.63 -16.95 -13.56
C GLN A 192 5.75 -15.96 -13.23
N ILE A 193 6.05 -15.81 -11.95
CA ILE A 193 7.17 -15.03 -11.40
C ILE A 193 7.92 -15.86 -10.36
N LYS A 194 9.21 -15.59 -10.18
CA LYS A 194 10.07 -16.31 -9.22
C LYS A 194 10.84 -15.31 -8.35
N PRO A 195 10.16 -14.62 -7.43
CA PRO A 195 10.85 -13.73 -6.50
C PRO A 195 11.64 -14.53 -5.46
N SER A 196 12.73 -13.96 -4.96
CA SER A 196 13.53 -14.53 -3.87
C SER A 196 12.80 -14.47 -2.51
N ALA A 197 11.86 -13.53 -2.35
CA ALA A 197 10.98 -13.43 -1.20
C ALA A 197 9.76 -12.55 -1.50
N ILE A 198 8.71 -12.66 -0.70
CA ILE A 198 7.51 -11.80 -0.77
C ILE A 198 7.23 -11.21 0.62
N ALA A 199 6.99 -9.89 0.69
CA ALA A 199 6.46 -9.25 1.88
C ALA A 199 5.02 -8.77 1.62
N ALA A 200 4.08 -9.33 2.34
CA ALA A 200 2.65 -9.05 2.25
C ALA A 200 2.25 -8.11 3.39
N VAL A 201 2.03 -6.81 3.07
CA VAL A 201 1.69 -5.79 4.06
C VAL A 201 0.18 -5.56 4.08
N ALA A 202 -0.45 -5.80 5.22
CA ALA A 202 -1.90 -5.78 5.40
C ALA A 202 -2.64 -6.50 4.26
N PRO A 203 -2.29 -7.76 3.92
CA PRO A 203 -2.80 -8.44 2.75
C PRO A 203 -4.32 -8.59 2.81
N THR A 204 -4.98 -8.39 1.67
CA THR A 204 -6.44 -8.55 1.50
C THR A 204 -6.73 -9.34 0.24
N TRP A 205 -7.79 -10.13 0.26
CA TRP A 205 -8.17 -11.00 -0.86
C TRP A 205 -9.56 -10.71 -1.43
N SER A 206 -10.39 -9.98 -0.69
CA SER A 206 -11.77 -9.68 -1.07
C SER A 206 -12.02 -8.17 -1.11
N GLY A 207 -12.67 -7.72 -2.16
CA GLY A 207 -13.10 -6.34 -2.33
C GLY A 207 -14.12 -5.90 -1.29
N PRO A 208 -14.34 -4.58 -1.17
CA PRO A 208 -15.18 -4.01 -0.11
C PRO A 208 -16.62 -4.52 -0.04
N LEU A 209 -17.29 -4.71 -1.17
CA LEU A 209 -18.67 -5.21 -1.16
C LEU A 209 -18.76 -6.73 -0.91
N PRO A 210 -17.97 -7.58 -1.61
CA PRO A 210 -18.00 -9.02 -1.35
C PRO A 210 -17.65 -9.42 0.08
N ILE A 211 -16.71 -8.75 0.73
CA ILE A 211 -16.36 -9.08 2.11
C ILE A 211 -17.49 -8.74 3.11
N VAL A 212 -18.39 -7.82 2.74
CA VAL A 212 -19.51 -7.41 3.58
C VAL A 212 -20.76 -8.23 3.31
N PHE A 213 -21.12 -8.37 2.04
CA PHE A 213 -22.40 -8.91 1.61
C PHE A 213 -22.31 -10.34 1.02
N GLY A 214 -21.08 -10.88 0.93
CA GLY A 214 -20.84 -12.22 0.38
C GLY A 214 -20.90 -12.28 -1.14
N ARG A 215 -20.88 -13.52 -1.67
CA ARG A 215 -20.77 -13.82 -3.11
C ARG A 215 -21.84 -14.80 -3.60
N SER A 216 -23.11 -14.61 -3.19
CA SER A 216 -24.20 -15.36 -3.81
C SER A 216 -24.35 -14.95 -5.28
N SER A 217 -24.97 -15.81 -6.11
CA SER A 217 -25.22 -15.52 -7.53
C SER A 217 -26.05 -14.25 -7.71
N GLU A 218 -27.00 -13.98 -6.80
CA GLU A 218 -27.79 -12.76 -6.78
C GLU A 218 -26.89 -11.53 -6.51
N MET A 219 -25.99 -11.62 -5.54
CA MET A 219 -25.06 -10.52 -5.22
C MET A 219 -24.08 -10.26 -6.35
N GLU A 220 -23.55 -11.30 -6.99
CA GLU A 220 -22.66 -11.13 -8.15
C GLU A 220 -23.37 -10.40 -9.32
N SER A 221 -24.66 -10.68 -9.55
CA SER A 221 -25.47 -9.95 -10.53
C SER A 221 -25.62 -8.47 -10.15
N ARG A 222 -25.91 -8.18 -8.88
CA ARG A 222 -26.00 -6.80 -8.36
C ARG A 222 -24.66 -6.07 -8.46
N TYR A 223 -23.54 -6.74 -8.16
CA TYR A 223 -22.20 -6.19 -8.34
C TYR A 223 -21.91 -5.88 -9.81
N GLY A 224 -22.33 -6.76 -10.73
CA GLY A 224 -22.21 -6.53 -12.17
C GLY A 224 -22.96 -5.29 -12.63
N LEU A 225 -24.20 -5.11 -12.18
CA LEU A 225 -25.04 -3.94 -12.49
C LEU A 225 -24.41 -2.66 -11.91
N LEU A 226 -24.01 -2.66 -10.64
CA LEU A 226 -23.36 -1.52 -9.98
C LEU A 226 -22.08 -1.12 -10.71
N ARG A 227 -21.23 -2.09 -11.05
CA ARG A 227 -19.99 -1.85 -11.80
C ARG A 227 -20.27 -1.25 -13.17
N GLY A 228 -21.27 -1.76 -13.89
CA GLY A 228 -21.71 -1.20 -15.17
C GLY A 228 -22.15 0.25 -15.03
N THR A 229 -22.97 0.55 -14.01
CA THR A 229 -23.42 1.92 -13.70
C THR A 229 -22.28 2.86 -13.37
N LEU A 230 -21.34 2.45 -12.51
CA LEU A 230 -20.17 3.25 -12.14
C LEU A 230 -19.23 3.54 -13.33
N ARG A 231 -19.19 2.63 -14.31
CA ARG A 231 -18.39 2.79 -15.53
C ARG A 231 -19.10 3.61 -16.62
N ALA A 232 -20.42 3.74 -16.54
CA ALA A 232 -21.20 4.51 -17.52
C ALA A 232 -20.71 5.96 -17.64
N PRO A 233 -20.66 6.54 -18.85
CA PRO A 233 -20.02 7.86 -19.08
C PRO A 233 -20.61 8.98 -18.24
N ALA A 234 -21.91 9.18 -18.24
CA ALA A 234 -22.58 10.29 -17.55
C ALA A 234 -22.90 9.93 -16.08
N VAL A 235 -23.67 8.86 -15.88
CA VAL A 235 -24.15 8.46 -14.54
C VAL A 235 -22.98 8.06 -13.63
N GLY A 236 -22.07 7.25 -14.13
CA GLY A 236 -20.90 6.81 -13.35
C GLY A 236 -19.97 7.97 -13.03
N TRP A 237 -19.78 8.90 -13.95
CA TRP A 237 -18.98 10.12 -13.68
C TRP A 237 -19.64 10.97 -12.60
N MET A 238 -20.94 11.20 -12.67
CA MET A 238 -21.68 11.96 -11.66
C MET A 238 -21.61 11.30 -10.29
N MET A 239 -21.91 10.00 -10.20
CA MET A 239 -21.83 9.24 -8.94
C MET A 239 -20.43 9.28 -8.34
N TYR A 240 -19.40 9.08 -9.15
CA TYR A 240 -18.02 9.10 -8.68
C TYR A 240 -17.62 10.47 -8.13
N ASN A 241 -17.98 11.56 -8.82
CA ASN A 241 -17.66 12.91 -8.37
C ASN A 241 -18.39 13.32 -7.09
N VAL A 242 -19.63 12.89 -6.91
CA VAL A 242 -20.41 13.20 -5.71
C VAL A 242 -19.95 12.38 -4.50
N LEU A 243 -19.73 11.07 -4.69
CA LEU A 243 -19.51 10.14 -3.56
C LEU A 243 -18.03 9.93 -3.23
N VAL A 244 -17.14 10.05 -4.20
CA VAL A 244 -15.72 9.68 -4.05
C VAL A 244 -14.80 10.87 -4.22
N SER A 245 -14.93 11.59 -5.33
CA SER A 245 -14.05 12.71 -5.70
C SER A 245 -14.42 13.99 -4.95
N ASN A 246 -14.31 13.93 -3.62
CA ASN A 246 -14.66 15.00 -2.70
C ASN A 246 -13.68 15.00 -1.52
N GLU A 247 -13.03 16.13 -1.24
CA GLU A 247 -12.02 16.23 -0.18
C GLU A 247 -12.55 15.82 1.19
N LYS A 248 -13.78 16.23 1.55
CA LYS A 248 -14.40 15.88 2.84
C LYS A 248 -14.66 14.38 2.95
N ALA A 249 -15.09 13.74 1.84
CA ALA A 249 -15.30 12.29 1.82
C ALA A 249 -13.98 11.53 1.98
N ILE A 250 -12.92 11.98 1.29
CA ILE A 250 -11.57 11.40 1.40
C ILE A 250 -11.04 11.57 2.83
N GLU A 251 -11.12 12.78 3.38
CA GLU A 251 -10.67 13.07 4.76
C GLU A 251 -11.42 12.20 5.78
N SER A 252 -12.75 12.16 5.70
CA SER A 252 -13.58 11.35 6.60
C SER A 252 -13.21 9.86 6.52
N GLN A 253 -12.97 9.36 5.33
CA GLN A 253 -12.60 7.96 5.11
C GLN A 253 -11.22 7.64 5.67
N TYR A 254 -10.23 8.51 5.44
CA TYR A 254 -8.89 8.34 5.98
C TYR A 254 -8.92 8.34 7.50
N LYS A 255 -9.63 9.28 8.12
CA LYS A 255 -9.78 9.37 9.58
C LYS A 255 -10.57 8.23 10.23
N SER A 256 -11.48 7.59 9.50
CA SER A 256 -12.35 6.56 10.08
C SER A 256 -11.88 5.13 9.83
N HIS A 257 -11.12 4.88 8.75
CA HIS A 257 -10.84 3.50 8.32
C HIS A 257 -9.44 3.26 7.78
N VAL A 258 -8.80 4.27 7.16
CA VAL A 258 -7.54 4.06 6.44
C VAL A 258 -6.36 4.21 7.38
N TYR A 259 -6.34 5.26 8.21
CA TYR A 259 -5.35 5.50 9.24
C TYR A 259 -5.88 5.11 10.61
N ALA A 260 -4.99 4.67 11.49
CA ALA A 260 -5.30 4.37 12.88
C ALA A 260 -5.41 5.64 13.72
N ASP A 261 -4.58 6.63 13.42
CA ASP A 261 -4.55 7.93 14.06
C ASP A 261 -5.12 9.01 13.12
N PRO A 262 -6.30 9.58 13.42
CA PRO A 262 -6.88 10.65 12.62
C PRO A 262 -6.01 11.92 12.50
N ASP A 263 -5.09 12.16 13.44
CA ASP A 263 -4.22 13.35 13.43
C ASP A 263 -3.11 13.23 12.35
N ASN A 264 -2.81 12.01 11.90
CA ASN A 264 -1.92 11.77 10.78
C ASN A 264 -2.53 12.14 9.42
N VAL A 265 -3.84 12.40 9.35
CA VAL A 265 -4.53 12.80 8.12
C VAL A 265 -4.35 14.30 7.88
N THR A 266 -3.24 14.65 7.25
CA THR A 266 -2.90 16.04 6.96
C THR A 266 -3.65 16.58 5.73
N PRO A 267 -3.83 17.92 5.62
CA PRO A 267 -4.41 18.53 4.41
C PRO A 267 -3.65 18.19 3.11
N ASN A 268 -2.32 17.97 3.21
CA ASN A 268 -1.51 17.59 2.06
C ASN A 268 -1.85 16.17 1.57
N VAL A 269 -2.03 15.22 2.47
CA VAL A 269 -2.51 13.87 2.15
C VAL A 269 -3.85 13.96 1.43
N VAL A 270 -4.84 14.68 2.00
CA VAL A 270 -6.17 14.81 1.40
C VAL A 270 -6.11 15.43 0.00
N LYS A 271 -5.35 16.53 -0.18
CA LYS A 271 -5.21 17.21 -1.47
C LYS A 271 -4.54 16.32 -2.52
N SER A 272 -3.46 15.60 -2.17
CA SER A 272 -2.79 14.71 -3.11
C SER A 272 -3.72 13.58 -3.56
N ARG A 273 -4.48 13.00 -2.65
CA ARG A 273 -5.45 11.94 -2.95
C ARG A 273 -6.63 12.46 -3.78
N TYR A 274 -7.13 13.65 -3.46
CA TYR A 274 -8.19 14.29 -4.25
C TYR A 274 -7.75 14.54 -5.70
N ALA A 275 -6.52 15.00 -5.92
CA ALA A 275 -5.99 15.22 -7.26
C ALA A 275 -6.02 13.94 -8.13
N LEU A 276 -5.74 12.77 -7.54
CA LEU A 276 -5.81 11.49 -8.26
C LEU A 276 -7.23 11.15 -8.71
N THR A 277 -8.24 11.47 -7.90
CA THR A 277 -9.65 11.21 -8.23
C THR A 277 -10.18 12.08 -9.36
N LYS A 278 -9.53 13.22 -9.67
CA LYS A 278 -9.90 14.12 -10.79
C LYS A 278 -9.37 13.66 -12.15
N ARG A 279 -8.49 12.70 -12.19
CA ARG A 279 -7.91 12.21 -13.45
C ARG A 279 -8.96 11.48 -14.29
N LYS A 280 -8.90 11.65 -15.60
CA LYS A 280 -9.77 10.94 -16.56
C LYS A 280 -9.61 9.43 -16.36
N GLY A 281 -10.70 8.69 -16.21
CA GLY A 281 -10.68 7.24 -15.98
C GLY A 281 -10.48 6.79 -14.54
N ALA A 282 -10.35 7.71 -13.57
CA ALA A 282 -10.11 7.40 -12.16
C ALA A 282 -11.11 6.42 -11.52
N ARG A 283 -12.31 6.26 -12.10
CA ARG A 283 -13.37 5.38 -11.59
C ARG A 283 -13.32 3.93 -12.08
N TYR A 284 -12.51 3.61 -13.10
CA TYR A 284 -12.59 2.29 -13.76
C TYR A 284 -12.06 1.15 -12.89
N VAL A 285 -10.86 1.30 -12.35
CA VAL A 285 -10.26 0.31 -11.45
C VAL A 285 -10.99 0.28 -10.10
N PRO A 286 -11.31 1.43 -9.45
CA PRO A 286 -12.08 1.41 -8.21
C PRO A 286 -13.44 0.73 -8.32
N ALA A 287 -14.17 0.89 -9.44
CA ALA A 287 -15.44 0.18 -9.66
C ALA A 287 -15.27 -1.35 -9.72
N ALA A 288 -14.18 -1.82 -10.32
CA ALA A 288 -13.84 -3.24 -10.36
C ALA A 288 -13.41 -3.77 -8.97
N PHE A 289 -12.59 -3.02 -8.25
CA PHE A 289 -12.15 -3.35 -6.89
C PHE A 289 -13.32 -3.41 -5.91
N LEU A 290 -14.16 -2.37 -5.88
CA LEU A 290 -15.32 -2.28 -5.01
C LEU A 290 -16.24 -3.52 -5.13
N THR A 291 -16.44 -3.99 -6.36
CA THR A 291 -17.34 -5.10 -6.69
C THR A 291 -16.67 -6.47 -6.75
N GLY A 292 -15.41 -6.58 -6.29
CA GLY A 292 -14.68 -7.83 -6.19
C GLY A 292 -14.25 -8.45 -7.53
N LEU A 293 -14.22 -7.67 -8.62
CA LEU A 293 -13.73 -8.18 -9.91
C LEU A 293 -12.19 -8.32 -9.93
N LEU A 294 -11.51 -7.60 -9.04
CA LEU A 294 -10.06 -7.66 -8.86
C LEU A 294 -9.63 -8.70 -7.81
N ASP A 295 -10.57 -9.44 -7.23
CA ASP A 295 -10.25 -10.43 -6.21
C ASP A 295 -9.61 -11.67 -6.87
N PRO A 296 -8.33 -11.95 -6.56
CA PRO A 296 -7.61 -13.05 -7.19
C PRO A 296 -8.06 -14.42 -6.69
N VAL A 297 -8.69 -14.46 -5.51
CA VAL A 297 -9.32 -15.63 -4.90
C VAL A 297 -10.68 -15.24 -4.35
N LYS A 298 -11.56 -16.22 -4.10
CA LYS A 298 -12.97 -15.97 -3.74
C LYS A 298 -13.31 -16.41 -2.32
N THR A 299 -12.49 -17.26 -1.72
CA THR A 299 -12.69 -17.82 -0.39
C THR A 299 -11.46 -17.61 0.49
N ARG A 300 -11.68 -17.69 1.81
CA ARG A 300 -10.61 -17.66 2.80
C ARG A 300 -9.65 -18.83 2.61
N ASP A 301 -10.18 -20.01 2.35
CA ASP A 301 -9.38 -21.21 2.17
C ASP A 301 -8.45 -21.08 0.96
N GLU A 302 -8.97 -20.60 -0.17
CA GLU A 302 -8.14 -20.28 -1.33
C GLU A 302 -7.05 -19.25 -1.00
N PHE A 303 -7.36 -18.25 -0.16
CA PHE A 303 -6.38 -17.25 0.26
C PHE A 303 -5.26 -17.88 1.12
N LEU A 304 -5.59 -18.72 2.08
CA LEU A 304 -4.60 -19.45 2.89
C LEU A 304 -3.76 -20.43 2.03
N ASP A 305 -4.39 -21.07 1.06
CA ASP A 305 -3.73 -21.97 0.12
C ASP A 305 -2.65 -21.29 -0.73
N LEU A 306 -2.76 -19.98 -0.99
CA LEU A 306 -1.70 -19.25 -1.70
C LEU A 306 -0.37 -19.29 -0.95
N PHE A 307 -0.42 -19.11 0.36
CA PHE A 307 0.75 -19.18 1.23
C PHE A 307 1.27 -20.61 1.31
N ALA A 308 0.39 -21.57 1.54
CA ALA A 308 0.74 -22.98 1.65
C ALA A 308 1.42 -23.55 0.39
N LYS A 309 1.04 -23.10 -0.82
CA LYS A 309 1.67 -23.50 -2.09
C LYS A 309 3.12 -23.03 -2.24
N LEU A 310 3.49 -21.97 -1.54
CA LEU A 310 4.83 -21.38 -1.55
C LEU A 310 5.71 -21.85 -0.39
N ASP A 311 5.17 -22.69 0.51
CA ASP A 311 5.88 -23.22 1.68
C ASP A 311 7.18 -23.92 1.28
N GLY A 312 8.28 -23.57 1.96
CA GLY A 312 9.62 -24.08 1.67
C GLY A 312 10.22 -23.66 0.33
N LYS A 313 9.50 -22.85 -0.48
CA LYS A 313 9.98 -22.39 -1.80
C LYS A 313 10.36 -20.93 -1.80
N ILE A 314 9.53 -20.08 -1.21
CA ILE A 314 9.70 -18.63 -1.19
C ILE A 314 9.42 -18.15 0.24
N PRO A 315 10.37 -17.51 0.91
CA PRO A 315 10.14 -16.88 2.21
C PRO A 315 9.05 -15.81 2.12
N ILE A 316 8.09 -15.84 3.03
CA ILE A 316 6.99 -14.87 3.07
C ILE A 316 6.93 -14.19 4.44
N LEU A 317 7.06 -12.85 4.42
CA LEU A 317 6.74 -11.99 5.56
C LEU A 317 5.29 -11.53 5.46
N VAL A 318 4.53 -11.66 6.53
CA VAL A 318 3.22 -11.01 6.70
C VAL A 318 3.34 -9.90 7.72
N VAL A 319 2.97 -8.68 7.31
CA VAL A 319 2.86 -7.53 8.21
C VAL A 319 1.39 -7.25 8.48
N SER A 320 0.95 -7.53 9.69
CA SER A 320 -0.39 -7.24 10.22
C SER A 320 -0.45 -5.85 10.84
N THR A 321 -1.65 -5.35 11.12
CA THR A 321 -1.86 -4.05 11.77
C THR A 321 -2.77 -4.12 12.98
N LYS A 322 -2.41 -3.36 14.03
CA LYS A 322 -3.14 -3.35 15.32
C LYS A 322 -4.58 -2.87 15.19
N ASN A 323 -4.79 -1.86 14.34
CA ASN A 323 -6.05 -1.11 14.25
C ASN A 323 -6.81 -1.37 12.94
N ALA A 324 -6.50 -2.46 12.22
CA ALA A 324 -7.26 -2.84 11.04
C ALA A 324 -8.76 -3.01 11.36
N PRO A 325 -9.66 -2.71 10.42
CA PRO A 325 -11.08 -3.00 10.58
C PRO A 325 -11.31 -4.46 10.95
N LYS A 326 -12.26 -4.74 11.85
CA LYS A 326 -12.46 -6.08 12.46
C LYS A 326 -12.45 -7.24 11.47
N ARG A 327 -13.06 -7.06 10.28
CA ARG A 327 -13.08 -8.11 9.25
C ARG A 327 -11.70 -8.34 8.64
N SER A 328 -11.04 -7.28 8.21
CA SER A 328 -9.66 -7.38 7.68
C SER A 328 -8.71 -7.95 8.71
N LYS A 329 -8.85 -7.54 9.97
CA LYS A 329 -8.04 -8.07 11.08
C LYS A 329 -8.25 -9.58 11.26
N ALA A 330 -9.49 -10.07 11.20
CA ALA A 330 -9.79 -11.50 11.32
C ALA A 330 -9.22 -12.32 10.16
N GLU A 331 -9.20 -11.77 8.94
CA GLU A 331 -8.62 -12.43 7.77
C GLU A 331 -7.09 -12.49 7.85
N ILE A 332 -6.46 -11.40 8.30
CA ILE A 332 -5.00 -11.35 8.44
C ILE A 332 -4.54 -12.20 9.64
N ALA A 333 -5.27 -12.19 10.76
CA ALA A 333 -4.96 -13.02 11.93
C ALA A 333 -4.95 -14.51 11.62
N ALA A 334 -5.73 -14.96 10.63
CA ALA A 334 -5.70 -16.35 10.17
C ALA A 334 -4.37 -16.76 9.51
N LEU A 335 -3.51 -15.81 9.18
CA LEU A 335 -2.17 -16.05 8.64
C LEU A 335 -1.11 -16.25 9.74
N GLU A 336 -1.42 -15.93 10.99
CA GLU A 336 -0.51 -16.20 12.11
C GLU A 336 -0.35 -17.70 12.31
N GLY A 337 0.86 -18.19 12.12
CA GLY A 337 1.15 -19.65 12.16
C GLY A 337 0.64 -20.44 10.96
N ALA A 338 0.08 -19.78 9.93
CA ALA A 338 -0.35 -20.46 8.72
C ALA A 338 0.84 -21.02 7.93
N LYS A 339 0.61 -22.17 7.28
CA LYS A 339 1.61 -22.82 6.44
C LYS A 339 2.08 -21.89 5.33
N GLY A 340 3.40 -21.81 5.12
CA GLY A 340 4.04 -20.95 4.12
C GLY A 340 4.33 -19.51 4.59
N VAL A 341 3.84 -19.09 5.76
CA VAL A 341 4.22 -17.82 6.39
C VAL A 341 5.51 -18.02 7.17
N THR A 342 6.61 -17.41 6.69
CA THR A 342 7.93 -17.54 7.31
C THR A 342 8.07 -16.64 8.54
N LYS A 343 7.55 -15.42 8.46
CA LYS A 343 7.56 -14.43 9.56
C LYS A 343 6.22 -13.69 9.58
N PHE A 344 5.63 -13.57 10.76
CA PHE A 344 4.43 -12.76 11.01
C PHE A 344 4.77 -11.67 12.02
N VAL A 345 4.45 -10.42 11.72
CA VAL A 345 4.68 -9.27 12.60
C VAL A 345 3.45 -8.37 12.65
N GLU A 346 3.24 -7.71 13.77
CA GLU A 346 2.17 -6.72 13.92
C GLU A 346 2.77 -5.33 14.17
N VAL A 347 2.38 -4.36 13.32
CA VAL A 347 2.81 -2.96 13.40
C VAL A 347 1.64 -2.04 13.79
N PRO A 348 1.89 -0.81 14.27
CA PRO A 348 0.85 0.20 14.38
C PRO A 348 0.27 0.54 12.99
N GLY A 349 -0.94 1.11 12.98
CA GLY A 349 -1.61 1.48 11.73
C GLY A 349 -2.91 0.70 11.49
N ALA A 350 -3.61 1.04 10.42
CA ALA A 350 -4.85 0.38 10.01
C ALA A 350 -4.71 -0.27 8.62
N LEU A 351 -5.22 0.35 7.54
CA LEU A 351 -5.19 -0.25 6.20
C LEU A 351 -3.91 0.06 5.41
N LEU A 352 -3.26 1.18 5.68
CA LEU A 352 -2.05 1.65 4.99
C LEU A 352 -0.91 1.92 5.97
N PRO A 353 -0.41 0.90 6.70
CA PRO A 353 0.67 1.10 7.67
C PRO A 353 1.96 1.63 7.02
N GLN A 354 2.23 1.29 5.76
CA GLN A 354 3.38 1.75 4.99
C GLN A 354 3.33 3.26 4.69
N GLU A 355 2.15 3.87 4.71
CA GLU A 355 1.97 5.30 4.53
C GLU A 355 1.90 6.03 5.88
N GLU A 356 1.19 5.46 6.86
CA GLU A 356 0.95 6.07 8.16
C GLU A 356 2.16 5.94 9.11
N TYR A 357 2.80 4.76 9.14
CA TYR A 357 3.97 4.44 9.98
C TYR A 357 5.14 3.88 9.14
N PRO A 358 5.62 4.64 8.14
CA PRO A 358 6.56 4.13 7.15
C PRO A 358 7.87 3.64 7.74
N LEU A 359 8.40 4.28 8.78
CA LEU A 359 9.67 3.90 9.38
C LEU A 359 9.57 2.58 10.16
N THR A 360 8.42 2.32 10.81
CA THR A 360 8.17 1.05 11.49
C THR A 360 8.07 -0.09 10.48
N VAL A 361 7.33 0.14 9.37
CA VAL A 361 7.24 -0.86 8.30
C VAL A 361 8.60 -1.09 7.65
N ALA A 362 9.38 -0.03 7.40
CA ALA A 362 10.73 -0.12 6.85
C ALA A 362 11.69 -0.92 7.75
N GLU A 363 11.57 -0.80 9.08
CA GLU A 363 12.36 -1.57 10.06
C GLU A 363 12.07 -3.07 9.91
N GLU A 364 10.80 -3.48 9.94
CA GLU A 364 10.39 -4.89 9.83
C GLU A 364 10.80 -5.50 8.48
N LEU A 365 10.61 -4.73 7.39
CA LEU A 365 11.07 -5.13 6.07
C LEU A 365 12.59 -5.28 6.03
N SER A 366 13.35 -4.35 6.61
CA SER A 366 14.81 -4.41 6.63
C SER A 366 15.35 -5.62 7.38
N GLN A 367 14.75 -5.95 8.54
CA GLN A 367 15.08 -7.16 9.30
C GLN A 367 14.80 -8.43 8.49
N PHE A 368 13.66 -8.49 7.79
CA PHE A 368 13.34 -9.60 6.91
C PHE A 368 14.31 -9.71 5.75
N LEU A 369 14.62 -8.60 5.07
CA LEU A 369 15.58 -8.55 3.97
C LEU A 369 16.98 -9.00 4.39
N GLN A 370 17.41 -8.65 5.59
CA GLN A 370 18.68 -9.13 6.17
C GLN A 370 18.66 -10.64 6.41
N SER A 371 17.57 -11.17 6.97
CA SER A 371 17.45 -12.60 7.27
C SER A 371 17.54 -13.50 6.03
N ILE A 372 16.97 -13.06 4.91
CA ILE A 372 17.01 -13.80 3.63
C ILE A 372 18.31 -13.59 2.84
N SER A 373 19.12 -12.59 3.22
CA SER A 373 20.36 -12.26 2.50
C SER A 373 21.60 -12.97 3.08
N VAL A 374 21.47 -13.54 4.26
CA VAL A 374 22.55 -14.33 4.90
C VAL A 374 22.47 -15.76 4.32
N PRO A 375 23.53 -16.23 3.63
CA PRO A 375 23.57 -17.62 3.19
C PRO A 375 23.37 -18.53 4.41
N THR A 376 22.39 -19.41 4.37
CA THR A 376 22.27 -20.48 5.37
C THR A 376 23.56 -21.28 5.29
N ARG A 377 24.46 -21.13 6.28
CA ARG A 377 25.59 -22.06 6.41
C ARG A 377 24.96 -23.44 6.61
N ASP A 378 25.13 -24.30 5.60
CA ASP A 378 24.84 -25.71 5.73
C ASP A 378 25.57 -26.24 6.98
N VAL A 379 24.86 -26.38 8.07
CA VAL A 379 25.31 -27.19 9.21
C VAL A 379 25.07 -28.64 8.78
N ARG A 380 25.90 -29.12 7.86
CA ARG A 380 26.11 -30.54 7.70
C ARG A 380 27.18 -30.93 8.72
N GLN A 381 26.74 -31.40 9.85
CA GLN A 381 27.50 -32.32 10.69
C GLN A 381 26.87 -33.72 10.58
#